data_1d2b6457727f1496807df12be10b2dbd
#
_entry.id   1d2b6457727f1496807df12be10b2dbd
#
_cell.length_a   1.000
_cell.length_b   1.000
_cell.length_c   1.000
_cell.angle_alpha   90.00
_cell.angle_beta   90.00
_cell.angle_gamma   90.00
#
_symmetry.space_group_name_H-M   'P 1'
#
loop_
_entity.id
_entity.type
_entity.pdbx_description
1 polymer ?
#
loop_
_entity_poly.entity_id
_entity_poly.type
_entity_poly.pdbx_seq_one_letter_code
_entity_poly.pdbx_strand_id
1 'polypeptide(L)'
;MNKKAKNKSVPCFDMQFITSSISTTLVLLLLGLVVFFVLGAHNLSVYVKENINFSILISDDMKESDILKLQKKLDKEPFVKETEYISKKQALREQTEAMGTDPQEFLGYNPFTASIEIKLHSGYANSDSIAKIEKKIRKNTDIQEVLYQKDLIDAVNENIRNI
;
A
#
# COMPACT_ATOMS: atom_id res chain seq x y z
N MET A 1 -79.78 10.10 -24.37
CA MET A 1 -78.55 10.69 -23.87
C MET A 1 -77.52 9.61 -23.73
N ASN A 2 -76.62 9.48 -24.75
CA ASN A 2 -75.60 8.45 -24.78
C ASN A 2 -74.24 9.09 -24.46
N LYS A 3 -73.71 8.86 -23.23
CA LYS A 3 -72.36 9.26 -22.88
C LYS A 3 -71.35 8.24 -23.46
N LYS A 4 -70.67 8.59 -24.53
CA LYS A 4 -69.51 7.89 -25.05
C LYS A 4 -68.40 7.93 -23.99
N ALA A 5 -68.05 6.80 -23.42
CA ALA A 5 -66.86 6.64 -22.62
C ALA A 5 -65.62 6.87 -23.50
N LYS A 6 -64.86 7.90 -23.19
CA LYS A 6 -63.58 8.22 -23.85
C LYS A 6 -62.50 7.26 -23.34
N ASN A 7 -62.25 6.18 -24.07
CA ASN A 7 -61.08 5.34 -23.81
C ASN A 7 -59.83 6.20 -23.98
N LYS A 8 -59.20 6.51 -22.86
CA LYS A 8 -57.79 7.00 -22.86
C LYS A 8 -56.91 5.83 -23.23
N SER A 9 -56.53 5.73 -24.50
CA SER A 9 -55.41 4.90 -24.91
C SER A 9 -54.16 5.48 -24.25
N VAL A 10 -53.62 4.77 -23.30
CA VAL A 10 -52.26 5.05 -22.77
C VAL A 10 -51.30 4.87 -23.93
N PRO A 11 -50.56 5.88 -24.37
CA PRO A 11 -49.74 5.73 -25.55
C PRO A 11 -48.65 4.70 -25.28
N CYS A 12 -48.61 3.63 -26.08
CA CYS A 12 -47.57 2.60 -26.08
C CYS A 12 -46.16 3.19 -26.22
N PHE A 13 -46.08 4.41 -26.72
CA PHE A 13 -44.88 5.20 -26.90
C PHE A 13 -44.20 5.49 -25.53
N ASP A 14 -44.96 5.78 -24.51
CA ASP A 14 -44.40 6.10 -23.16
C ASP A 14 -43.74 4.88 -22.48
N MET A 15 -44.29 3.67 -22.64
CA MET A 15 -43.71 2.46 -22.11
C MET A 15 -42.40 2.09 -22.81
N GLN A 16 -42.34 2.24 -24.12
CA GLN A 16 -41.14 1.95 -24.89
C GLN A 16 -40.00 2.93 -24.58
N PHE A 17 -40.33 4.21 -24.41
CA PHE A 17 -39.38 5.24 -24.00
C PHE A 17 -38.85 4.98 -22.60
N ILE A 18 -39.71 4.62 -21.64
CA ILE A 18 -39.30 4.27 -20.25
C ILE A 18 -38.36 3.08 -20.25
N THR A 19 -38.71 2.01 -20.96
CA THR A 19 -37.88 0.79 -21.01
C THR A 19 -36.52 1.05 -21.64
N SER A 20 -36.48 1.84 -22.73
CA SER A 20 -35.23 2.23 -23.39
C SER A 20 -34.36 3.10 -22.48
N SER A 21 -34.96 4.06 -21.78
CA SER A 21 -34.23 4.92 -20.83
C SER A 21 -33.64 4.14 -19.67
N ILE A 22 -34.39 3.20 -19.10
CA ILE A 22 -33.92 2.34 -18.02
C ILE A 22 -32.74 1.45 -18.52
N SER A 23 -32.90 0.84 -19.69
CA SER A 23 -31.85 0.00 -20.29
C SER A 23 -30.57 0.79 -20.54
N THR A 24 -30.67 1.97 -21.13
CA THR A 24 -29.52 2.84 -21.41
C THR A 24 -28.84 3.30 -20.11
N THR A 25 -29.64 3.68 -19.11
CA THR A 25 -29.10 4.07 -17.79
C THR A 25 -28.35 2.93 -17.12
N LEU A 26 -28.89 1.70 -17.19
CA LEU A 26 -28.24 0.53 -16.62
C LEU A 26 -26.90 0.22 -17.30
N VAL A 27 -26.84 0.31 -18.64
CA VAL A 27 -25.59 0.11 -19.39
C VAL A 27 -24.55 1.16 -19.02
N LEU A 28 -24.94 2.44 -18.96
CA LEU A 28 -24.05 3.53 -18.56
C LEU A 28 -23.56 3.36 -17.11
N LEU A 29 -24.42 2.92 -16.21
CA LEU A 29 -24.06 2.63 -14.83
C LEU A 29 -23.03 1.49 -14.74
N LEU A 30 -23.22 0.41 -15.49
CA LEU A 30 -22.28 -0.70 -15.55
C LEU A 30 -20.92 -0.26 -16.12
N LEU A 31 -20.91 0.51 -17.19
CA LEU A 31 -19.67 1.08 -17.74
C LEU A 31 -18.97 1.99 -16.74
N GLY A 32 -19.72 2.84 -16.04
CA GLY A 32 -19.20 3.69 -14.97
C GLY A 32 -18.56 2.88 -13.82
N LEU A 33 -19.21 1.79 -13.42
CA LEU A 33 -18.66 0.87 -12.40
C LEU A 33 -17.36 0.22 -12.88
N VAL A 34 -17.28 -0.24 -14.11
CA VAL A 34 -16.04 -0.83 -14.65
C VAL A 34 -14.90 0.18 -14.62
N VAL A 35 -15.12 1.40 -15.09
CA VAL A 35 -14.10 2.47 -15.04
C VAL A 35 -13.71 2.78 -13.60
N PHE A 36 -14.68 2.88 -12.68
CA PHE A 36 -14.42 3.10 -11.25
C PHE A 36 -13.54 2.01 -10.65
N PHE A 37 -13.84 0.74 -10.91
CA PHE A 37 -13.03 -0.37 -10.40
C PHE A 37 -11.61 -0.39 -10.97
N VAL A 38 -11.45 -0.12 -12.27
CA VAL A 38 -10.11 -0.07 -12.91
C VAL A 38 -9.26 1.03 -12.31
N LEU A 39 -9.80 2.24 -12.16
CA LEU A 39 -9.08 3.36 -11.54
C LEU A 39 -8.80 3.11 -10.05
N GLY A 40 -9.75 2.52 -9.32
CA GLY A 40 -9.60 2.16 -7.92
C GLY A 40 -8.52 1.11 -7.71
N ALA A 41 -8.46 0.08 -8.54
CA ALA A 41 -7.45 -0.97 -8.48
C ALA A 41 -6.04 -0.42 -8.73
N HIS A 42 -5.90 0.49 -9.69
CA HIS A 42 -4.61 1.14 -9.96
C HIS A 42 -4.11 1.94 -8.74
N ASN A 43 -4.95 2.80 -8.19
CA ASN A 43 -4.60 3.63 -7.03
C ASN A 43 -4.28 2.77 -5.79
N LEU A 44 -5.05 1.69 -5.56
CA LEU A 44 -4.79 0.76 -4.47
C LEU A 44 -3.44 0.05 -4.64
N SER A 45 -3.11 -0.35 -5.86
CA SER A 45 -1.81 -0.96 -6.17
C SER A 45 -0.64 -0.04 -5.85
N VAL A 46 -0.71 1.22 -6.27
CA VAL A 46 0.32 2.23 -5.93
C VAL A 46 0.42 2.40 -4.43
N TYR A 47 -0.71 2.55 -3.74
CA TYR A 47 -0.75 2.70 -2.29
C TYR A 47 -0.11 1.51 -1.56
N VAL A 48 -0.45 0.28 -1.93
CA VAL A 48 0.13 -0.93 -1.33
C VAL A 48 1.64 -0.98 -1.58
N LYS A 49 2.09 -0.73 -2.81
CA LYS A 49 3.53 -0.71 -3.14
C LYS A 49 4.33 0.29 -2.34
N GLU A 50 3.79 1.48 -2.10
CA GLU A 50 4.47 2.54 -1.34
C GLU A 50 4.44 2.31 0.17
N ASN A 51 3.54 1.47 0.67
CA ASN A 51 3.42 1.11 2.09
C ASN A 51 4.01 -0.28 2.41
N ILE A 52 4.70 -0.92 1.47
CA ILE A 52 5.48 -2.11 1.78
C ILE A 52 6.66 -1.69 2.67
N ASN A 53 6.72 -2.24 3.86
CA ASN A 53 7.80 -1.97 4.80
C ASN A 53 9.11 -2.58 4.30
N PHE A 54 10.10 -1.72 4.14
CA PHE A 54 11.47 -2.08 3.85
C PHE A 54 12.31 -1.54 5.00
N SER A 55 12.72 -2.43 5.92
CA SER A 55 13.40 -2.05 7.16
C SER A 55 14.86 -2.44 7.13
N ILE A 56 15.71 -1.54 7.58
CA ILE A 56 17.14 -1.76 7.76
C ILE A 56 17.41 -1.87 9.25
N LEU A 57 17.86 -3.03 9.71
CA LEU A 57 18.32 -3.21 11.09
C LEU A 57 19.74 -2.66 11.23
N ILE A 58 19.93 -1.86 12.25
CA ILE A 58 21.18 -1.15 12.51
C ILE A 58 21.97 -1.88 13.59
N SER A 59 23.30 -1.89 13.44
CA SER A 59 24.18 -2.45 14.47
C SER A 59 24.03 -1.72 15.79
N ASP A 60 24.02 -2.48 16.89
CA ASP A 60 23.92 -1.95 18.26
C ASP A 60 25.07 -1.03 18.66
N ASP A 61 26.21 -1.15 17.96
CA ASP A 61 27.42 -0.35 18.21
C ASP A 61 27.36 1.02 17.53
N MET A 62 26.38 1.26 16.66
CA MET A 62 26.27 2.51 15.92
C MET A 62 25.72 3.63 16.80
N LYS A 63 26.40 4.79 16.80
CA LYS A 63 25.96 5.97 17.55
C LYS A 63 24.74 6.61 16.87
N GLU A 64 23.82 7.13 17.66
CA GLU A 64 22.61 7.79 17.15
C GLU A 64 22.91 8.91 16.15
N SER A 65 24.00 9.67 16.36
CA SER A 65 24.46 10.69 15.41
C SER A 65 24.80 10.14 14.03
N ASP A 66 25.31 8.91 13.96
CA ASP A 66 25.71 8.27 12.71
C ASP A 66 24.49 7.59 12.05
N ILE A 67 23.53 7.10 12.84
CA ILE A 67 22.24 6.63 12.36
C ILE A 67 21.49 7.77 11.64
N LEU A 68 21.44 8.96 12.24
CA LEU A 68 20.80 10.13 11.65
C LEU A 68 21.52 10.60 10.35
N LYS A 69 22.84 10.46 10.28
CA LYS A 69 23.59 10.73 9.04
C LYS A 69 23.25 9.70 7.96
N LEU A 70 23.15 8.43 8.33
CA LEU A 70 22.73 7.36 7.43
C LEU A 70 21.33 7.61 6.90
N GLN A 71 20.38 7.96 7.78
CA GLN A 71 19.02 8.30 7.40
C GLN A 71 18.99 9.45 6.39
N LYS A 72 19.69 10.56 6.66
CA LYS A 72 19.80 11.70 5.74
C LYS A 72 20.45 11.34 4.40
N LYS A 73 21.31 10.34 4.38
CA LYS A 73 21.92 9.84 3.13
C LYS A 73 20.92 9.00 2.34
N LEU A 74 20.12 8.19 3.03
CA LEU A 74 19.06 7.39 2.42
C LEU A 74 17.94 8.27 1.85
N ASP A 75 17.55 9.34 2.55
CA ASP A 75 16.53 10.31 2.07
C ASP A 75 16.89 10.96 0.72
N LYS A 76 18.17 10.99 0.36
CA LYS A 76 18.64 11.53 -0.93
C LYS A 76 18.61 10.51 -2.07
N GLU A 77 18.34 9.26 -1.76
CA GLU A 77 18.33 8.21 -2.77
C GLU A 77 17.03 8.26 -3.60
N PRO A 78 17.10 8.11 -4.92
CA PRO A 78 15.95 8.28 -5.81
C PRO A 78 14.85 7.23 -5.63
N PHE A 79 15.14 6.12 -4.97
CA PHE A 79 14.16 5.08 -4.67
C PHE A 79 13.41 5.31 -3.36
N VAL A 80 13.89 6.22 -2.51
CA VAL A 80 13.33 6.51 -1.18
C VAL A 80 12.26 7.60 -1.31
N LYS A 81 11.07 7.29 -0.81
CA LYS A 81 9.97 8.25 -0.64
C LYS A 81 10.03 8.93 0.71
N GLU A 82 10.26 8.15 1.75
CA GLU A 82 10.27 8.58 3.15
C GLU A 82 11.10 7.60 3.97
N THR A 83 11.78 8.09 5.00
CA THR A 83 12.44 7.24 6.01
C THR A 83 11.99 7.61 7.41
N GLU A 84 11.88 6.59 8.28
CA GLU A 84 11.58 6.75 9.69
C GLU A 84 12.60 6.00 10.54
N TYR A 85 13.22 6.69 11.47
CA TYR A 85 14.11 6.06 12.44
C TYR A 85 13.32 5.57 13.64
N ILE A 86 13.37 4.27 13.91
CA ILE A 86 12.72 3.62 15.05
C ILE A 86 13.81 3.21 16.04
N SER A 87 13.83 3.86 17.20
CA SER A 87 14.77 3.51 18.27
C SER A 87 14.36 2.19 18.95
N LYS A 88 15.31 1.52 19.64
CA LYS A 88 15.03 0.30 20.42
C LYS A 88 13.87 0.49 21.42
N LYS A 89 13.78 1.66 22.05
CA LYS A 89 12.71 1.96 23.00
C LYS A 89 11.35 2.10 22.32
N GLN A 90 11.35 2.74 21.15
CA GLN A 90 10.15 2.89 20.35
C GLN A 90 9.66 1.54 19.83
N ALA A 91 10.57 0.71 19.28
CA ALA A 91 10.26 -0.63 18.82
C ALA A 91 9.66 -1.50 19.95
N LEU A 92 10.24 -1.46 21.15
CA LEU A 92 9.70 -2.16 22.30
C LEU A 92 8.29 -1.69 22.65
N ARG A 93 8.05 -0.37 22.69
CA ARG A 93 6.74 0.20 23.02
C ARG A 93 5.68 -0.22 21.99
N GLU A 94 5.98 -0.07 20.71
CA GLU A 94 5.05 -0.40 19.62
C GLU A 94 4.70 -1.90 19.62
N GLN A 95 5.70 -2.76 19.85
CA GLN A 95 5.46 -4.19 19.95
C GLN A 95 4.71 -4.58 21.23
N THR A 96 4.99 -3.93 22.36
CA THR A 96 4.23 -4.12 23.61
C THR A 96 2.77 -3.75 23.42
N GLU A 97 2.49 -2.62 22.77
CA GLU A 97 1.12 -2.18 22.44
C GLU A 97 0.41 -3.18 21.49
N ALA A 98 1.11 -3.68 20.48
CA ALA A 98 0.57 -4.62 19.49
C ALA A 98 0.31 -6.01 20.09
N MET A 99 1.21 -6.49 20.96
CA MET A 99 1.14 -7.82 21.56
C MET A 99 0.31 -7.85 22.86
N GLY A 100 0.08 -6.70 23.48
CA GLY A 100 -0.58 -6.58 24.78
C GLY A 100 0.27 -7.07 25.96
N THR A 101 1.56 -7.32 25.75
CA THR A 101 2.49 -7.87 26.75
C THR A 101 3.88 -7.34 26.47
N ASP A 102 4.61 -6.92 27.52
CA ASP A 102 5.98 -6.43 27.39
C ASP A 102 6.97 -7.62 27.32
N PRO A 103 7.65 -7.84 26.18
CA PRO A 103 8.64 -8.90 26.05
C PRO A 103 9.83 -8.73 27.00
N GLN A 104 10.15 -7.52 27.41
CA GLN A 104 11.25 -7.24 28.33
C GLN A 104 10.99 -7.81 29.75
N GLU A 105 9.73 -7.89 30.17
CA GLU A 105 9.38 -8.50 31.48
C GLU A 105 9.73 -9.98 31.55
N PHE A 106 9.63 -10.70 30.42
CA PHE A 106 9.94 -12.13 30.35
C PHE A 106 11.41 -12.43 30.09
N LEU A 107 12.04 -11.61 29.23
CA LEU A 107 13.41 -11.85 28.78
C LEU A 107 14.46 -11.19 29.66
N GLY A 108 14.09 -10.19 30.47
CA GLY A 108 15.01 -9.40 31.29
C GLY A 108 15.83 -8.36 30.51
N TYR A 109 15.67 -8.29 29.19
CA TYR A 109 16.32 -7.30 28.31
C TYR A 109 15.41 -6.95 27.14
N ASN A 110 15.67 -5.81 26.50
CA ASN A 110 14.97 -5.42 25.27
C ASN A 110 15.49 -6.24 24.07
N PRO A 111 14.67 -7.12 23.47
CA PRO A 111 15.08 -7.97 22.35
C PRO A 111 15.13 -7.23 21.01
N PHE A 112 14.61 -6.02 20.93
CA PHE A 112 14.52 -5.28 19.69
C PHE A 112 15.76 -4.47 19.38
N THR A 113 16.07 -4.36 18.10
CA THR A 113 17.17 -3.58 17.54
C THR A 113 16.63 -2.29 16.93
N ALA A 114 17.44 -1.23 16.91
CA ALA A 114 17.09 -0.01 16.22
C ALA A 114 17.01 -0.27 14.71
N SER A 115 16.07 0.40 14.04
CA SER A 115 15.87 0.24 12.60
C SER A 115 15.60 1.58 11.90
N ILE A 116 15.86 1.63 10.60
CA ILE A 116 15.34 2.67 9.71
C ILE A 116 14.32 2.00 8.80
N GLU A 117 13.07 2.40 8.92
CA GLU A 117 12.03 2.03 7.98
C GLU A 117 12.10 2.93 6.75
N ILE A 118 11.99 2.33 5.57
CA ILE A 118 12.07 3.01 4.30
C ILE A 118 10.78 2.72 3.53
N LYS A 119 10.08 3.76 3.13
CA LYS A 119 9.02 3.69 2.13
C LYS A 119 9.62 3.94 0.76
N LEU A 120 9.39 3.03 -0.16
CA LEU A 120 9.88 3.13 -1.53
C LEU A 120 8.87 3.85 -2.42
N HIS A 121 9.35 4.57 -3.42
CA HIS A 121 8.46 4.96 -4.52
C HIS A 121 7.94 3.72 -5.24
N SER A 122 6.67 3.73 -5.64
CA SER A 122 5.98 2.57 -6.26
C SER A 122 6.71 1.96 -7.46
N GLY A 123 7.43 2.76 -8.24
CA GLY A 123 8.25 2.30 -9.35
C GLY A 123 9.43 1.41 -8.96
N TYR A 124 9.90 1.51 -7.71
CA TYR A 124 11.00 0.71 -7.16
C TYR A 124 10.53 -0.46 -6.29
N ALA A 125 9.25 -0.53 -5.97
CA ALA A 125 8.66 -1.61 -5.18
C ALA A 125 8.39 -2.86 -6.05
N ASN A 126 9.45 -3.42 -6.61
CA ASN A 126 9.48 -4.66 -7.37
C ASN A 126 10.74 -5.47 -7.05
N SER A 127 10.68 -6.78 -7.25
CA SER A 127 11.73 -7.73 -6.84
C SER A 127 13.10 -7.39 -7.41
N ASP A 128 13.18 -6.99 -8.68
CA ASP A 128 14.45 -6.65 -9.34
C ASP A 128 15.08 -5.38 -8.77
N SER A 129 14.29 -4.35 -8.55
CA SER A 129 14.74 -3.09 -7.96
C SER A 129 15.16 -3.27 -6.52
N ILE A 130 14.37 -4.02 -5.74
CA ILE A 130 14.67 -4.30 -4.33
C ILE A 130 15.95 -5.10 -4.18
N ALA A 131 16.21 -6.11 -5.02
CA ALA A 131 17.46 -6.85 -4.99
C ALA A 131 18.69 -5.94 -5.26
N LYS A 132 18.55 -4.96 -6.16
CA LYS A 132 19.60 -3.97 -6.41
C LYS A 132 19.80 -3.00 -5.25
N ILE A 133 18.69 -2.55 -4.64
CA ILE A 133 18.70 -1.66 -3.48
C ILE A 133 19.32 -2.39 -2.29
N GLU A 134 18.91 -3.62 -1.99
CA GLU A 134 19.48 -4.45 -0.94
C GLU A 134 21.00 -4.60 -1.12
N LYS A 135 21.46 -4.96 -2.31
CA LYS A 135 22.88 -5.08 -2.62
C LYS A 135 23.64 -3.76 -2.44
N LYS A 136 23.00 -2.63 -2.71
CA LYS A 136 23.60 -1.29 -2.51
C LYS A 136 23.70 -0.96 -1.02
N ILE A 137 22.66 -1.26 -0.26
CA ILE A 137 22.57 -0.98 1.17
C ILE A 137 23.51 -1.86 1.98
N ARG A 138 23.58 -3.17 1.67
CA ARG A 138 24.48 -4.14 2.34
C ARG A 138 25.97 -3.85 2.16
N LYS A 139 26.35 -2.92 1.30
CA LYS A 139 27.75 -2.46 1.23
C LYS A 139 28.17 -1.63 2.45
N ASN A 140 27.21 -1.14 3.23
CA ASN A 140 27.50 -0.44 4.46
C ASN A 140 27.63 -1.48 5.60
N THR A 141 28.80 -1.54 6.24
CA THR A 141 29.13 -2.49 7.31
C THR A 141 28.35 -2.27 8.61
N ASP A 142 27.75 -1.08 8.75
CA ASP A 142 26.97 -0.71 9.95
C ASP A 142 25.53 -1.25 9.93
N ILE A 143 25.14 -1.90 8.83
CA ILE A 143 23.83 -2.50 8.64
C ILE A 143 23.91 -3.99 8.93
N GLN A 144 23.14 -4.44 9.95
CA GLN A 144 23.09 -5.85 10.31
C GLN A 144 22.28 -6.66 9.31
N GLU A 145 21.08 -6.20 9.01
CA GLU A 145 20.15 -6.92 8.16
C GLU A 145 19.20 -5.98 7.43
N VAL A 146 18.69 -6.43 6.29
CA VAL A 146 17.66 -5.78 5.51
C VAL A 146 16.44 -6.70 5.51
N LEU A 147 15.33 -6.23 6.08
CA LEU A 147 14.08 -6.96 6.18
C LEU A 147 13.05 -6.35 5.23
N TYR A 148 12.41 -7.19 4.44
CA TYR A 148 11.27 -6.80 3.61
C TYR A 148 10.37 -8.02 3.33
N GLN A 149 9.09 -7.72 3.02
CA GLN A 149 8.10 -8.76 2.74
C GLN A 149 8.15 -9.17 1.25
N LYS A 150 9.08 -10.05 0.93
CA LYS A 150 9.32 -10.50 -0.45
C LYS A 150 8.06 -11.09 -1.09
N ASP A 151 7.37 -11.98 -0.40
CA ASP A 151 6.19 -12.66 -0.92
C ASP A 151 5.06 -11.68 -1.25
N LEU A 152 4.89 -10.62 -0.45
CA LEU A 152 3.90 -9.57 -0.71
C LEU A 152 4.27 -8.76 -1.98
N ILE A 153 5.54 -8.44 -2.14
CA ILE A 153 6.04 -7.72 -3.31
C ILE A 153 5.85 -8.53 -4.59
N ASP A 154 6.20 -9.81 -4.54
CA ASP A 154 6.04 -10.72 -5.67
C ASP A 154 4.56 -10.89 -6.04
N ALA A 155 3.67 -11.09 -5.06
CA ALA A 155 2.22 -11.20 -5.27
C ALA A 155 1.61 -9.93 -5.88
N VAL A 156 1.99 -8.75 -5.41
CA VAL A 156 1.49 -7.48 -5.96
C VAL A 156 1.99 -7.27 -7.40
N ASN A 157 3.26 -7.60 -7.69
CA ASN A 157 3.81 -7.42 -9.03
C ASN A 157 3.25 -8.43 -10.05
N GLU A 158 2.98 -9.67 -9.63
CA GLU A 158 2.39 -10.69 -10.50
C GLU A 158 0.96 -10.33 -10.89
N ASN A 159 0.14 -9.89 -9.93
CA ASN A 159 -1.24 -9.48 -10.19
C ASN A 159 -1.34 -8.28 -11.15
N ILE A 160 -0.39 -7.35 -11.09
CA ILE A 160 -0.39 -6.16 -11.98
C ILE A 160 0.05 -6.52 -13.41
N ARG A 161 0.94 -7.49 -13.58
CA ARG A 161 1.38 -7.93 -14.91
C ARG A 161 0.27 -8.66 -15.67
N ASN A 162 -0.72 -9.19 -14.97
CA ASN A 162 -1.83 -9.97 -15.52
C ASN A 162 -3.10 -9.13 -15.77
N ILE A 163 -3.07 -7.80 -15.54
CA ILE A 163 -4.13 -6.84 -15.88
C ILE A 163 -3.72 -6.04 -17.11
#